data_fbefd4b3c95e1945547cabfaff2f8d00
#
_entry.id   fbefd4b3c95e1945547cabfaff2f8d00
#
_cell.length_a   1.000
_cell.length_b   1.000
_cell.length_c   1.000
_cell.angle_alpha   90.00
_cell.angle_beta   90.00
_cell.angle_gamma   90.00
#
_symmetry.space_group_name_H-M   'P 1'
#
loop_
_entity.id
_entity.type
_entity.pdbx_description
1 polymer ?
#
loop_
_entity_poly.entity_id
_entity_poly.type
_entity_poly.pdbx_seq_one_letter_code
_entity_poly.pdbx_strand_id
1 'polypeptide(L)' 'MANVIYTPNDILEQEFKTKMRGYDPIEVDEFLDNVIKDYEAYNKELLTLREENDRLKAKVEQLSKAQRAP' A
#
# COMPACT_ATOMS: atom_id res chain seq x y z
N MET A 1 7.48 3.04 6.44
CA MET A 1 6.81 3.22 5.14
C MET A 1 6.90 1.94 4.33
N ALA A 2 5.88 1.65 3.54
CA ALA A 2 5.90 0.49 2.66
C ALA A 2 6.95 0.70 1.55
N ASN A 3 7.75 -0.32 1.29
CA ASN A 3 8.69 -0.32 0.18
C ASN A 3 7.96 -0.77 -1.07
N VAL A 4 7.57 0.19 -1.89
CA VAL A 4 6.85 -0.09 -3.12
C VAL A 4 7.74 0.10 -4.34
N ILE A 5 7.43 -0.64 -5.40
CA ILE A 5 8.19 -0.61 -6.65
C ILE A 5 7.79 0.61 -7.48
N TYR A 6 6.49 0.91 -7.54
CA TYR A 6 5.95 1.97 -8.38
C TYR A 6 5.23 3.05 -7.58
N THR A 7 5.39 4.29 -8.04
CA THR A 7 4.51 5.39 -7.67
C THR A 7 3.31 5.41 -8.63
N PRO A 8 2.22 6.10 -8.27
CA PRO A 8 1.12 6.27 -9.21
C PRO A 8 1.55 6.86 -10.55
N ASN A 9 2.50 7.78 -10.53
CA ASN A 9 3.03 8.38 -11.76
C ASN A 9 3.78 7.38 -12.62
N ASP A 10 4.52 6.47 -12.00
CA ASP A 10 5.21 5.39 -12.71
C ASP A 10 4.21 4.51 -13.46
N ILE A 11 3.09 4.21 -12.83
CA ILE A 11 2.04 3.41 -13.44
C ILE A 11 1.41 4.15 -14.62
N LEU A 12 1.15 5.44 -14.44
CA LEU A 12 0.56 6.28 -15.48
C LEU A 12 1.47 6.37 -16.72
N GLU A 13 2.77 6.41 -16.51
CA GLU A 13 3.74 6.59 -17.58
C GLU A 13 4.30 5.27 -18.12
N GLN A 14 3.82 4.13 -17.63
CA GLN A 14 4.32 2.84 -18.07
C GLN A 14 4.09 2.60 -19.55
N GLU A 15 5.15 2.22 -20.25
CA GLU A 15 5.11 1.87 -21.67
C GLU A 15 5.54 0.41 -21.83
N PHE A 16 4.96 -0.25 -22.82
CA PHE A 16 5.29 -1.63 -23.16
C PHE A 16 5.74 -1.72 -24.61
N LYS A 17 6.66 -2.62 -24.88
CA LYS A 17 7.05 -2.91 -26.26
C LYS A 17 5.87 -3.50 -27.01
N THR A 18 5.70 -3.05 -28.24
CA THR A 18 4.67 -3.60 -29.13
C THR A 18 5.22 -4.75 -29.94
N LYS A 19 4.39 -5.76 -30.13
CA LYS A 19 4.65 -6.88 -31.02
C LYS A 19 3.56 -6.94 -32.10
N MET A 20 3.62 -7.90 -32.98
CA MET A 20 2.72 -7.96 -34.16
C MET A 20 1.23 -7.86 -33.81
N ARG A 21 0.81 -8.29 -32.63
CA ARG A 21 -0.60 -8.33 -32.22
C ARG A 21 -0.90 -7.54 -30.95
N GLY A 22 -0.05 -6.58 -30.60
CA GLY A 22 -0.23 -5.75 -29.43
C GLY A 22 1.01 -5.68 -28.57
N TYR A 23 0.81 -5.48 -27.28
CA TYR A 23 1.93 -5.37 -26.33
C TYR A 23 2.56 -6.73 -26.06
N ASP A 24 3.85 -6.71 -25.68
CA ASP A 24 4.55 -7.91 -25.28
C ASP A 24 3.89 -8.47 -24.01
N PRO A 25 3.30 -9.68 -24.07
CA PRO A 25 2.58 -10.23 -22.92
C PRO A 25 3.49 -10.49 -21.72
N ILE A 26 4.77 -10.80 -21.94
CA ILE A 26 5.71 -11.04 -20.86
C ILE A 26 5.96 -9.74 -20.09
N GLU A 27 6.15 -8.63 -20.78
CA GLU A 27 6.34 -7.34 -20.14
C GLU A 27 5.12 -6.91 -19.35
N VAL A 28 3.92 -7.13 -19.89
CA VAL A 28 2.67 -6.80 -19.21
C VAL A 28 2.51 -7.64 -17.96
N ASP A 29 2.78 -8.94 -18.05
CA ASP A 29 2.67 -9.85 -16.90
C ASP A 29 3.66 -9.48 -15.79
N GLU A 30 4.90 -9.16 -16.14
CA GLU A 30 5.90 -8.73 -15.16
C GLU A 30 5.48 -7.43 -14.47
N PHE A 31 4.93 -6.50 -15.24
CA PHE A 31 4.43 -5.26 -14.68
C PHE A 31 3.29 -5.52 -13.70
N LEU A 32 2.34 -6.36 -14.07
CA LEU A 32 1.21 -6.70 -13.20
C LEU A 32 1.66 -7.44 -11.94
N ASP A 33 2.64 -8.32 -12.05
CA ASP A 33 3.20 -9.00 -10.88
C ASP A 33 3.80 -8.00 -9.89
N ASN A 34 4.49 -6.99 -10.39
CA ASN A 34 5.06 -5.94 -9.54
C ASN A 34 3.98 -5.06 -8.92
N VAL A 35 2.91 -4.78 -9.66
CA VAL A 35 1.76 -4.04 -9.13
C VAL A 35 1.11 -4.84 -7.98
N ILE A 36 0.97 -6.15 -8.15
CA ILE A 36 0.42 -7.02 -7.11
C ILE A 36 1.29 -6.97 -5.84
N LYS A 37 2.60 -7.03 -6.00
CA LYS A 37 3.53 -6.90 -4.88
C LYS A 37 3.37 -5.57 -4.15
N ASP A 38 3.16 -4.50 -4.89
CA ASP A 38 2.93 -3.18 -4.31
C ASP A 38 1.63 -3.12 -3.54
N TYR A 39 0.56 -3.72 -4.08
CA TYR A 39 -0.71 -3.81 -3.38
C TYR A 39 -0.59 -4.60 -2.07
N GLU A 40 0.12 -5.70 -2.10
CA GLU A 40 0.37 -6.50 -0.91
C GLU A 40 1.14 -5.72 0.15
N ALA A 41 2.16 -4.96 -0.28
CA ALA A 41 2.94 -4.12 0.62
C ALA A 41 2.07 -3.03 1.26
N TYR A 42 1.24 -2.36 0.48
CA TYR A 42 0.34 -1.34 0.98
C TYR A 42 -0.71 -1.91 1.92
N ASN A 43 -1.28 -3.07 1.59
CA ASN A 43 -2.26 -3.73 2.44
C ASN A 43 -1.67 -4.08 3.80
N LYS A 44 -0.45 -4.59 3.80
CA LYS A 44 0.27 -4.93 5.03
C LYS A 44 0.52 -3.68 5.89
N GLU A 45 0.99 -2.62 5.25
CA GLU A 45 1.23 -1.33 5.92
C GLU A 45 -0.06 -0.77 6.50
N LEU A 46 -1.13 -0.81 5.72
CA LEU A 46 -2.43 -0.32 6.14
C LEU A 46 -2.95 -1.07 7.37
N LEU A 47 -2.79 -2.39 7.37
CA LEU A 47 -3.18 -3.22 8.51
C LEU A 47 -2.39 -2.86 9.76
N THR A 48 -1.08 -2.71 9.62
CA THR A 48 -0.20 -2.30 10.71
C THR A 48 -0.59 -0.95 11.27
N LEU A 49 -0.86 0.02 10.39
CA LEU A 49 -1.27 1.36 10.79
C LEU A 49 -2.63 1.37 11.49
N ARG A 50 -3.55 0.52 11.06
CA ARG A 50 -4.85 0.38 11.72
C ARG A 50 -4.71 -0.16 13.13
N GLU A 51 -3.86 -1.17 13.31
CA GLU A 51 -3.58 -1.74 14.64
C GLU A 51 -2.94 -0.71 15.55
N GLU A 52 -1.97 0.04 15.04
CA GLU A 52 -1.33 1.13 15.78
C GLU A 52 -2.33 2.22 16.15
N ASN A 53 -3.19 2.58 15.21
CA ASN A 53 -4.22 3.59 15.41
C ASN A 53 -5.18 3.17 16.54
N ASP A 54 -5.63 1.92 16.49
CA ASP A 54 -6.54 1.37 17.50
C ASP A 54 -5.89 1.37 18.88
N ARG A 55 -4.61 0.99 18.95
CA ARG A 55 -3.85 1.00 20.21
C ARG A 55 -3.72 2.41 20.76
N LEU A 56 -3.43 3.38 19.89
CA LEU A 56 -3.28 4.78 20.30
C LEU A 56 -4.62 5.36 20.76
N LYS A 57 -5.71 5.01 20.09
CA LYS A 57 -7.05 5.42 20.51
C LYS A 57 -7.41 4.90 21.88
N ALA A 58 -7.11 3.64 22.15
CA ALA A 58 -7.33 3.03 23.47
C ALA A 58 -6.51 3.74 24.54
N LYS A 59 -5.25 4.08 24.21
CA LYS A 59 -4.37 4.80 25.14
C LYS A 59 -4.88 6.19 25.44
N VAL A 60 -5.33 6.90 24.41
CA VAL A 60 -5.92 8.24 24.59
C VAL A 60 -7.17 8.14 25.48
N GLU A 61 -8.01 7.16 25.25
CA GLU A 61 -9.21 6.94 26.05
C GLU A 61 -8.86 6.68 27.53
N GLN A 62 -7.86 5.85 27.79
CA GLN A 62 -7.39 5.59 29.17
C GLN A 62 -6.89 6.86 29.85
N LEU A 63 -6.09 7.66 29.12
CA LEU A 63 -5.59 8.92 29.66
C LEU A 63 -6.73 9.90 29.95
N SER A 64 -7.71 9.96 29.07
CA SER A 64 -8.88 10.81 29.23
C SER A 64 -9.67 10.41 30.48
N LYS A 65 -9.87 9.11 30.68
CA LYS A 65 -10.57 8.59 31.89
C LYS A 65 -9.80 8.91 33.18
N ALA A 66 -8.47 8.76 33.12
CA ALA A 66 -7.65 9.08 34.31
C ALA A 66 -7.74 10.55 34.66
N GLN A 67 -7.81 11.44 33.68
CA GLN A 67 -7.95 12.88 33.91
C GLN A 67 -9.33 13.27 34.39
N ARG A 68 -10.34 12.44 34.19
CA ARG A 68 -11.72 12.70 34.62
C ARG A 68 -12.03 12.15 36.02
N ALA A 69 -11.07 11.53 36.65
CA ALA A 69 -11.26 11.01 37.99
C ALA A 69 -11.62 12.16 38.94
N PRO A 70 -12.60 11.98 39.81
CA PRO A 70 -13.03 13.03 40.75
C PRO A 70 -11.97 13.37 41.79
#